data_240b43121d4e7f16c3bfd66a8d21d971
#
_entry.id   240b43121d4e7f16c3bfd66a8d21d971
#
_cell.length_a   1.000
_cell.length_b   1.000
_cell.length_c   1.000
_cell.angle_alpha   90.00
_cell.angle_beta   90.00
_cell.angle_gamma   90.00
#
_symmetry.space_group_name_H-M   'P 1'
#
loop_
_entity.id
_entity.type
_entity.pdbx_description
1 polymer ?
#
loop_
_entity_poly.entity_id
_entity_poly.type
_entity_poly.pdbx_seq_one_letter_code
_entity_poly.pdbx_strand_id
1 'polypeptide(L)'
;LVKFHVSPSEKLMSSTISELIHKANLNKDHEDSLSEIIENLYLMFTEGDCDLVEVNPLAITDNGVMALDSKVSLDMNAKYKHPYFDDFEQEIPIPESEKNAKEKGLNFIKLDGSVGIIGNGAGLVMSTLDVVAENGGKAANFLDIGGGAKAETVSSALEVLEADQNVKSVLINIFGGITRCDLVDEGIIEATKGKELVWPIIISLDGTNSLEGLE
;
A
#
# COMPACT_ATOMS: atom_id res chain seq x y z
N LEU A 1 -21.71 -15.28 12.57
CA LEU A 1 -21.31 -14.72 11.28
C LEU A 1 -21.78 -15.62 10.17
N VAL A 2 -22.53 -15.09 9.19
CA VAL A 2 -22.98 -15.78 8.00
C VAL A 2 -22.09 -15.33 6.84
N LYS A 3 -21.63 -16.30 6.02
CA LYS A 3 -20.81 -16.04 4.84
C LYS A 3 -21.39 -16.75 3.65
N PHE A 4 -21.39 -16.08 2.50
CA PHE A 4 -21.68 -16.63 1.20
C PHE A 4 -20.54 -16.30 0.25
N HIS A 5 -20.17 -17.27 -0.56
CA HIS A 5 -19.19 -17.09 -1.61
C HIS A 5 -19.92 -16.97 -2.94
N VAL A 6 -19.59 -15.92 -3.71
CA VAL A 6 -20.08 -15.73 -5.08
C VAL A 6 -18.85 -15.80 -5.98
N SER A 7 -18.89 -16.70 -6.97
CA SER A 7 -17.81 -16.83 -7.94
C SER A 7 -17.72 -15.56 -8.82
N PRO A 8 -16.51 -15.06 -9.14
CA PRO A 8 -16.35 -13.90 -10.04
C PRO A 8 -17.01 -14.06 -11.42
N SER A 9 -17.24 -15.32 -11.86
CA SER A 9 -17.89 -15.66 -13.12
C SER A 9 -19.43 -15.74 -13.02
N GLU A 10 -19.98 -15.63 -11.83
CA GLU A 10 -21.41 -15.79 -11.57
C GLU A 10 -22.05 -14.49 -11.11
N LYS A 11 -23.31 -14.29 -11.46
CA LYS A 11 -24.09 -13.17 -10.95
C LYS A 11 -24.68 -13.53 -9.60
N LEU A 12 -24.75 -12.54 -8.71
CA LEU A 12 -25.51 -12.70 -7.47
C LEU A 12 -26.99 -12.92 -7.79
N MET A 13 -27.53 -14.05 -7.35
CA MET A 13 -28.90 -14.44 -7.61
C MET A 13 -29.80 -13.97 -6.46
N SER A 14 -31.02 -13.52 -6.75
CA SER A 14 -32.00 -13.12 -5.73
C SER A 14 -32.30 -14.24 -4.72
N SER A 15 -32.26 -15.51 -5.16
CA SER A 15 -32.39 -16.67 -4.27
C SER A 15 -31.24 -16.75 -3.24
N THR A 16 -30.00 -16.41 -3.65
CA THR A 16 -28.83 -16.39 -2.76
C THR A 16 -28.95 -15.27 -1.73
N ILE A 17 -29.48 -14.12 -2.15
CA ILE A 17 -29.72 -12.98 -1.26
C ILE A 17 -30.78 -13.35 -0.20
N SER A 18 -31.89 -13.92 -0.63
CA SER A 18 -32.95 -14.36 0.28
C SER A 18 -32.44 -15.40 1.28
N GLU A 19 -31.64 -16.38 0.81
CA GLU A 19 -31.00 -17.36 1.69
C GLU A 19 -30.05 -16.71 2.70
N LEU A 20 -29.27 -15.71 2.29
CA LEU A 20 -28.37 -14.95 3.17
C LEU A 20 -29.16 -14.21 4.26
N ILE A 21 -30.24 -13.50 3.90
CA ILE A 21 -31.11 -12.78 4.81
C ILE A 21 -31.70 -13.75 5.84
N HIS A 22 -32.21 -14.90 5.39
CA HIS A 22 -32.78 -15.93 6.27
C HIS A 22 -31.73 -16.54 7.22
N LYS A 23 -30.58 -16.92 6.71
CA LYS A 23 -29.48 -17.50 7.53
C LYS A 23 -28.90 -16.49 8.53
N ALA A 24 -28.86 -15.22 8.16
CA ALA A 24 -28.42 -14.14 9.04
C ALA A 24 -29.46 -13.75 10.10
N ASN A 25 -30.66 -14.34 10.00
CA ASN A 25 -31.80 -14.05 10.89
C ASN A 25 -32.15 -12.55 10.91
N LEU A 26 -32.08 -11.90 9.73
CA LEU A 26 -32.48 -10.51 9.57
C LEU A 26 -34.02 -10.40 9.57
N ASN A 27 -34.51 -9.16 9.84
CA ASN A 27 -35.95 -8.94 9.92
C ASN A 27 -36.64 -9.12 8.56
N LYS A 28 -37.56 -10.09 8.48
CA LYS A 28 -38.28 -10.44 7.27
C LYS A 28 -39.22 -9.36 6.77
N ASP A 29 -39.73 -8.50 7.66
CA ASP A 29 -40.60 -7.38 7.27
C ASP A 29 -39.91 -6.37 6.36
N HIS A 30 -38.58 -6.44 6.27
CA HIS A 30 -37.74 -5.56 5.44
C HIS A 30 -36.95 -6.32 4.39
N GLU A 31 -37.34 -7.55 4.03
CA GLU A 31 -36.60 -8.42 3.10
C GLU A 31 -36.35 -7.76 1.74
N ASP A 32 -37.35 -7.07 1.19
CA ASP A 32 -37.22 -6.38 -0.10
C ASP A 32 -36.18 -5.26 -0.03
N SER A 33 -36.22 -4.42 0.99
CA SER A 33 -35.28 -3.32 1.17
C SER A 33 -33.84 -3.83 1.45
N LEU A 34 -33.72 -4.91 2.23
CA LEU A 34 -32.43 -5.56 2.49
C LEU A 34 -31.86 -6.19 1.21
N SER A 35 -32.72 -6.80 0.39
CA SER A 35 -32.32 -7.38 -0.89
C SER A 35 -31.79 -6.32 -1.84
N GLU A 36 -32.50 -5.21 -1.96
CA GLU A 36 -32.08 -4.06 -2.78
C GLU A 36 -30.71 -3.50 -2.33
N ILE A 37 -30.50 -3.35 -1.02
CA ILE A 37 -29.21 -2.88 -0.50
C ILE A 37 -28.11 -3.89 -0.82
N ILE A 38 -28.31 -5.18 -0.63
CA ILE A 38 -27.29 -6.20 -0.91
C ILE A 38 -26.97 -6.26 -2.41
N GLU A 39 -27.97 -6.14 -3.28
CA GLU A 39 -27.77 -6.04 -4.73
C GLU A 39 -26.94 -4.81 -5.11
N ASN A 40 -27.27 -3.65 -4.56
CA ASN A 40 -26.56 -2.41 -4.81
C ASN A 40 -25.11 -2.45 -4.31
N LEU A 41 -24.85 -3.03 -3.14
CA LEU A 41 -23.49 -3.24 -2.62
C LEU A 41 -22.68 -4.17 -3.52
N TYR A 42 -23.30 -5.24 -4.02
CA TYR A 42 -22.65 -6.16 -4.94
C TYR A 42 -22.35 -5.51 -6.30
N LEU A 43 -23.28 -4.72 -6.84
CA LEU A 43 -23.06 -3.93 -8.08
C LEU A 43 -21.93 -2.92 -7.88
N MET A 44 -21.94 -2.20 -6.76
CA MET A 44 -20.87 -1.26 -6.44
C MET A 44 -19.52 -1.96 -6.35
N PHE A 45 -19.46 -3.14 -5.73
CA PHE A 45 -18.24 -3.93 -5.64
C PHE A 45 -17.72 -4.36 -7.02
N THR A 46 -18.62 -4.90 -7.87
CA THR A 46 -18.22 -5.49 -9.16
C THR A 46 -18.04 -4.45 -10.27
N GLU A 47 -18.93 -3.47 -10.40
CA GLU A 47 -18.86 -2.45 -11.45
C GLU A 47 -17.96 -1.27 -11.08
N GLY A 48 -17.77 -1.04 -9.77
CA GLY A 48 -16.87 -0.01 -9.25
C GLY A 48 -15.42 -0.49 -9.09
N ASP A 49 -15.10 -1.73 -9.45
CA ASP A 49 -13.78 -2.33 -9.23
C ASP A 49 -13.29 -2.06 -7.78
N CYS A 50 -14.10 -2.48 -6.78
CA CYS A 50 -13.78 -2.27 -5.36
C CYS A 50 -13.15 -3.53 -4.74
N ASP A 51 -12.18 -3.32 -3.83
CA ASP A 51 -11.61 -4.38 -2.99
C ASP A 51 -12.48 -4.68 -1.76
N LEU A 52 -13.24 -3.68 -1.30
CA LEU A 52 -14.14 -3.75 -0.16
C LEU A 52 -15.30 -2.79 -0.34
N VAL A 53 -16.50 -3.26 -0.04
CA VAL A 53 -17.68 -2.42 0.18
C VAL A 53 -18.37 -2.89 1.45
N GLU A 54 -18.46 -2.02 2.45
CA GLU A 54 -19.02 -2.31 3.76
C GLU A 54 -20.04 -1.24 4.15
N VAL A 55 -21.14 -1.67 4.74
CA VAL A 55 -22.10 -0.80 5.41
C VAL A 55 -22.22 -1.23 6.87
N ASN A 56 -21.84 -0.33 7.77
CA ASN A 56 -21.87 -0.60 9.21
C ASN A 56 -21.91 0.71 10.02
N PRO A 57 -23.03 1.00 10.74
CA PRO A 57 -24.21 0.15 10.86
C PRO A 57 -25.24 0.31 9.74
N LEU A 58 -26.00 -0.76 9.51
CA LEU A 58 -27.24 -0.75 8.75
C LEU A 58 -28.39 -0.69 9.76
N ALA A 59 -29.26 0.31 9.67
CA ALA A 59 -30.32 0.55 10.63
C ALA A 59 -31.70 0.36 10.00
N ILE A 60 -32.65 -0.16 10.80
CA ILE A 60 -34.06 -0.15 10.48
C ILE A 60 -34.67 1.09 11.12
N THR A 61 -35.33 1.91 10.32
CA THR A 61 -35.95 3.16 10.71
C THR A 61 -37.45 3.16 10.34
N ASP A 62 -38.18 4.16 10.77
CA ASP A 62 -39.59 4.33 10.37
C ASP A 62 -39.75 4.55 8.84
N ASN A 63 -38.68 4.96 8.16
CA ASN A 63 -38.64 5.18 6.71
C ASN A 63 -38.04 4.01 5.92
N GLY A 64 -37.83 2.85 6.54
CA GLY A 64 -37.23 1.67 5.93
C GLY A 64 -35.79 1.40 6.40
N VAL A 65 -35.05 0.65 5.63
CA VAL A 65 -33.65 0.30 5.93
C VAL A 65 -32.72 1.38 5.41
N MET A 66 -31.77 1.82 6.26
CA MET A 66 -30.85 2.91 5.96
C MET A 66 -29.41 2.56 6.31
N ALA A 67 -28.49 2.78 5.39
CA ALA A 67 -27.07 2.77 5.66
C ALA A 67 -26.68 4.05 6.40
N LEU A 68 -26.12 3.92 7.61
CA LEU A 68 -25.72 5.09 8.41
C LEU A 68 -24.26 5.47 8.19
N ASP A 69 -23.44 4.49 7.88
CA ASP A 69 -22.04 4.67 7.51
C ASP A 69 -21.62 3.62 6.50
N SER A 70 -20.64 3.94 5.69
CA SER A 70 -20.09 3.03 4.68
C SER A 70 -18.59 3.17 4.57
N LYS A 71 -17.92 2.05 4.27
CA LYS A 71 -16.50 2.01 3.94
C LYS A 71 -16.32 1.35 2.58
N VAL A 72 -15.64 2.04 1.70
CA VAL A 72 -15.35 1.57 0.34
C VAL A 72 -13.85 1.66 0.10
N SER A 73 -13.26 0.57 -0.37
CA SER A 73 -11.87 0.55 -0.86
C SER A 73 -11.88 0.30 -2.35
N LEU A 74 -11.31 1.22 -3.11
CA LEU A 74 -11.23 1.14 -4.58
C LEU A 74 -9.95 0.43 -5.00
N ASP A 75 -10.02 -0.46 -6.00
CA ASP A 75 -8.83 -1.01 -6.64
C ASP A 75 -8.17 0.05 -7.52
N MET A 76 -7.10 0.67 -7.03
CA MET A 76 -6.37 1.71 -7.77
C MET A 76 -5.74 1.22 -9.07
N ASN A 77 -5.58 -0.11 -9.25
CA ASN A 77 -5.14 -0.67 -10.54
C ASN A 77 -6.22 -0.51 -11.63
N ALA A 78 -7.48 -0.37 -11.24
CA ALA A 78 -8.59 -0.11 -12.15
C ALA A 78 -8.84 1.37 -12.45
N LYS A 79 -8.03 2.28 -11.91
CA LYS A 79 -8.17 3.74 -12.08
C LYS A 79 -8.32 4.18 -13.55
N TYR A 80 -7.66 3.48 -14.47
CA TYR A 80 -7.78 3.77 -15.91
C TYR A 80 -9.19 3.58 -16.48
N LYS A 81 -10.06 2.83 -15.81
CA LYS A 81 -11.47 2.66 -16.16
C LYS A 81 -12.37 3.71 -15.49
N HIS A 82 -11.93 4.27 -14.38
CA HIS A 82 -12.74 5.11 -13.50
C HIS A 82 -12.07 6.48 -13.26
N PRO A 83 -12.23 7.45 -14.18
CA PRO A 83 -11.61 8.77 -14.05
C PRO A 83 -11.98 9.51 -12.75
N TYR A 84 -13.15 9.21 -12.16
CA TYR A 84 -13.61 9.80 -10.92
C TYR A 84 -12.84 9.36 -9.67
N PHE A 85 -11.97 8.35 -9.77
CA PHE A 85 -11.11 7.94 -8.64
C PHE A 85 -10.17 9.06 -8.21
N ASP A 86 -9.79 9.95 -9.12
CA ASP A 86 -8.96 11.12 -8.79
C ASP A 86 -9.64 12.08 -7.80
N ASP A 87 -10.95 12.18 -7.83
CA ASP A 87 -11.69 13.05 -6.93
C ASP A 87 -11.62 12.53 -5.48
N PHE A 88 -11.67 11.21 -5.30
CA PHE A 88 -11.55 10.58 -3.99
C PHE A 88 -10.10 10.56 -3.48
N GLU A 89 -9.10 10.40 -4.37
CA GLU A 89 -7.68 10.41 -3.97
C GLU A 89 -7.27 11.76 -3.37
N GLN A 90 -7.85 12.87 -3.83
CA GLN A 90 -7.58 14.21 -3.32
C GLN A 90 -8.09 14.45 -1.90
N GLU A 91 -9.08 13.69 -1.45
CA GLU A 91 -9.68 13.83 -0.11
C GLU A 91 -8.90 13.07 0.98
N ILE A 92 -8.00 12.15 0.62
CA ILE A 92 -7.20 11.39 1.57
C ILE A 92 -5.96 12.20 1.93
N PRO A 93 -5.79 12.64 3.19
CA PRO A 93 -4.59 13.33 3.60
C PRO A 93 -3.39 12.36 3.57
N ILE A 94 -2.51 12.56 2.59
CA ILE A 94 -1.26 11.83 2.46
C ILE A 94 -0.16 12.63 3.18
N PRO A 95 0.69 11.99 4.01
CA PRO A 95 1.83 12.65 4.62
C PRO A 95 2.72 13.34 3.57
N GLU A 96 3.20 14.53 3.87
CA GLU A 96 4.02 15.33 2.94
C GLU A 96 5.27 14.55 2.45
N SER A 97 5.85 13.73 3.32
CA SER A 97 6.97 12.85 2.96
C SER A 97 6.61 11.80 1.90
N GLU A 98 5.43 11.21 2.00
CA GLU A 98 4.96 10.22 1.03
C GLU A 98 4.59 10.89 -0.30
N LYS A 99 4.01 12.08 -0.26
CA LYS A 99 3.73 12.88 -1.45
C LYS A 99 5.02 13.24 -2.20
N ASN A 100 6.02 13.75 -1.50
CA ASN A 100 7.32 14.07 -2.06
C ASN A 100 8.01 12.83 -2.67
N ALA A 101 7.93 11.69 -2.00
CA ALA A 101 8.46 10.43 -2.51
C ALA A 101 7.72 9.98 -3.79
N LYS A 102 6.39 10.09 -3.82
CA LYS A 102 5.56 9.77 -4.99
C LYS A 102 5.91 10.66 -6.20
N GLU A 103 6.14 11.95 -6.00
CA GLU A 103 6.58 12.89 -7.04
C GLU A 103 7.96 12.52 -7.63
N LYS A 104 8.82 11.89 -6.82
CA LYS A 104 10.12 11.34 -7.23
C LYS A 104 10.04 9.92 -7.80
N GLY A 105 8.83 9.37 -7.94
CA GLY A 105 8.61 8.01 -8.46
C GLY A 105 9.02 6.89 -7.51
N LEU A 106 9.10 7.16 -6.21
CA LEU A 106 9.48 6.20 -5.18
C LEU A 106 8.23 5.60 -4.51
N ASN A 107 8.28 4.29 -4.24
CA ASN A 107 7.29 3.62 -3.42
C ASN A 107 7.71 3.69 -1.94
N PHE A 108 7.19 4.67 -1.24
CA PHE A 108 7.57 5.03 0.14
C PHE A 108 6.35 5.08 1.04
N ILE A 109 6.49 4.49 2.22
CA ILE A 109 5.51 4.57 3.32
C ILE A 109 6.28 4.93 4.59
N LYS A 110 5.83 5.97 5.28
CA LYS A 110 6.40 6.38 6.56
C LYS A 110 5.97 5.44 7.69
N LEU A 111 6.92 5.08 8.54
CA LEU A 111 6.70 4.29 9.75
C LEU A 111 7.27 5.04 10.98
N ASP A 112 7.03 4.49 12.19
CA ASP A 112 7.37 5.19 13.45
C ASP A 112 8.74 4.83 14.02
N GLY A 113 9.65 4.26 13.22
CA GLY A 113 10.95 3.80 13.69
C GLY A 113 12.07 4.82 13.52
N SER A 114 13.31 4.32 13.65
CA SER A 114 14.53 5.12 13.53
C SER A 114 15.56 4.53 12.55
N VAL A 115 15.30 3.36 11.99
CA VAL A 115 16.16 2.72 10.98
C VAL A 115 15.53 2.98 9.61
N GLY A 116 16.15 3.83 8.81
CA GLY A 116 15.77 4.05 7.42
C GLY A 116 16.09 2.81 6.58
N ILE A 117 15.17 2.37 5.76
CA ILE A 117 15.33 1.17 4.92
C ILE A 117 15.21 1.56 3.45
N ILE A 118 16.16 1.08 2.64
CA ILE A 118 16.10 1.14 1.18
C ILE A 118 16.33 -0.27 0.64
N GLY A 119 15.47 -0.73 -0.26
CA GLY A 119 15.63 -2.01 -0.95
C GLY A 119 15.06 -1.98 -2.35
N ASN A 120 15.37 -2.98 -3.14
CA ASN A 120 14.86 -3.15 -4.50
C ASN A 120 13.92 -4.36 -4.59
N GLY A 121 12.64 -4.06 -4.60
CA GLY A 121 11.54 -5.01 -4.61
C GLY A 121 10.83 -5.12 -3.26
N ALA A 122 9.52 -5.01 -3.31
CA ALA A 122 8.67 -4.94 -2.13
C ALA A 122 8.85 -6.13 -1.17
N GLY A 123 9.03 -7.35 -1.69
CA GLY A 123 9.25 -8.55 -0.89
C GLY A 123 10.56 -8.50 -0.10
N LEU A 124 11.65 -8.02 -0.71
CA LEU A 124 12.94 -7.84 -0.05
C LEU A 124 12.85 -6.76 1.04
N VAL A 125 12.19 -5.65 0.76
CA VAL A 125 11.99 -4.59 1.75
C VAL A 125 11.18 -5.10 2.93
N MET A 126 10.07 -5.81 2.70
CA MET A 126 9.25 -6.38 3.78
C MET A 126 10.05 -7.34 4.66
N SER A 127 10.81 -8.27 4.06
CA SER A 127 11.66 -9.18 4.85
C SER A 127 12.80 -8.45 5.57
N THR A 128 13.32 -7.36 5.01
CA THR A 128 14.31 -6.52 5.70
C THR A 128 13.71 -5.83 6.93
N LEU A 129 12.47 -5.35 6.83
CA LEU A 129 11.73 -4.79 7.97
C LEU A 129 11.58 -5.83 9.10
N ASP A 130 11.23 -7.08 8.74
CA ASP A 130 11.08 -8.17 9.71
C ASP A 130 12.41 -8.48 10.41
N VAL A 131 13.51 -8.59 9.66
CA VAL A 131 14.85 -8.83 10.23
C VAL A 131 15.28 -7.69 11.15
N VAL A 132 15.02 -6.44 10.79
CA VAL A 132 15.29 -5.28 11.67
C VAL A 132 14.49 -5.38 12.96
N ALA A 133 13.21 -5.75 12.87
CA ALA A 133 12.34 -5.90 14.05
C ALA A 133 12.79 -7.07 14.96
N GLU A 134 13.15 -8.22 14.39
CA GLU A 134 13.65 -9.39 15.14
C GLU A 134 14.94 -9.07 15.89
N ASN A 135 15.77 -8.16 15.38
CA ASN A 135 16.99 -7.70 16.04
C ASN A 135 16.78 -6.49 16.97
N GLY A 136 15.54 -6.18 17.31
CA GLY A 136 15.18 -5.11 18.26
C GLY A 136 15.23 -3.71 17.67
N GLY A 137 15.42 -3.56 16.36
CA GLY A 137 15.30 -2.30 15.64
C GLY A 137 13.86 -1.95 15.34
N LYS A 138 13.62 -0.71 14.91
CA LYS A 138 12.32 -0.25 14.44
C LYS A 138 12.50 0.54 13.16
N ALA A 139 11.91 0.07 12.08
CA ALA A 139 12.02 0.72 10.78
C ALA A 139 11.29 2.07 10.75
N ALA A 140 11.93 3.08 10.18
CA ALA A 140 11.38 4.41 9.98
C ALA A 140 10.47 4.51 8.75
N ASN A 141 10.66 3.59 7.82
CA ASN A 141 9.92 3.59 6.54
C ASN A 141 9.96 2.21 5.87
N PHE A 142 9.04 2.01 4.95
CA PHE A 142 9.17 1.12 3.81
C PHE A 142 9.63 1.96 2.62
N LEU A 143 10.65 1.54 1.85
CA LEU A 143 11.06 2.20 0.61
C LEU A 143 11.59 1.17 -0.38
N ASP A 144 10.86 1.02 -1.48
CA ASP A 144 11.22 0.18 -2.62
C ASP A 144 11.60 1.07 -3.81
N ILE A 145 12.88 0.97 -4.25
CA ILE A 145 13.38 1.71 -5.42
C ILE A 145 13.06 1.01 -6.74
N GLY A 146 12.42 -0.16 -6.68
CA GLY A 146 12.02 -0.93 -7.85
C GLY A 146 13.14 -1.67 -8.56
N GLY A 147 12.77 -2.45 -9.57
CA GLY A 147 13.72 -3.13 -10.46
C GLY A 147 14.31 -2.18 -11.50
N GLY A 148 15.64 -2.23 -11.66
CA GLY A 148 16.35 -1.38 -12.62
C GLY A 148 16.55 0.06 -12.16
N ALA A 149 16.59 0.31 -10.85
CA ALA A 149 16.88 1.61 -10.28
C ALA A 149 18.21 2.18 -10.79
N LYS A 150 18.19 3.47 -11.09
CA LYS A 150 19.36 4.24 -11.51
C LYS A 150 19.96 5.01 -10.34
N ALA A 151 21.17 5.54 -10.50
CA ALA A 151 21.85 6.36 -9.50
C ALA A 151 20.96 7.51 -8.98
N GLU A 152 20.23 8.21 -9.86
CA GLU A 152 19.32 9.30 -9.51
C GLU A 152 18.16 8.83 -8.59
N THR A 153 17.69 7.60 -8.78
CA THR A 153 16.62 7.01 -7.94
C THR A 153 17.12 6.77 -6.53
N VAL A 154 18.36 6.27 -6.40
CA VAL A 154 19.00 6.02 -5.09
C VAL A 154 19.29 7.34 -4.38
N SER A 155 19.81 8.33 -5.10
CA SER A 155 20.00 9.69 -4.54
C SER A 155 18.70 10.30 -4.03
N SER A 156 17.63 10.19 -4.81
CA SER A 156 16.29 10.67 -4.42
C SER A 156 15.74 9.93 -3.20
N ALA A 157 16.01 8.63 -3.07
CA ALA A 157 15.61 7.84 -1.91
C ALA A 157 16.33 8.31 -0.63
N LEU A 158 17.63 8.58 -0.70
CA LEU A 158 18.40 9.12 0.43
C LEU A 158 17.91 10.52 0.83
N GLU A 159 17.58 11.40 -0.12
CA GLU A 159 17.01 12.72 0.16
C GLU A 159 15.67 12.64 0.89
N VAL A 160 14.81 11.67 0.54
CA VAL A 160 13.53 11.46 1.24
C VAL A 160 13.77 11.04 2.69
N LEU A 161 14.76 10.18 2.95
CA LEU A 161 15.13 9.77 4.30
C LEU A 161 15.79 10.90 5.09
N GLU A 162 16.59 11.76 4.45
CA GLU A 162 17.26 12.91 5.08
C GLU A 162 16.24 13.93 5.63
N ALA A 163 15.09 14.03 5.01
CA ALA A 163 14.00 14.88 5.46
C ALA A 163 13.30 14.38 6.74
N ASP A 164 13.48 13.11 7.12
CA ASP A 164 12.89 12.54 8.34
C ASP A 164 13.85 12.58 9.53
N GLN A 165 13.59 13.50 10.47
CA GLN A 165 14.39 13.69 11.68
C GLN A 165 14.41 12.47 12.63
N ASN A 166 13.50 11.52 12.47
CA ASN A 166 13.46 10.29 13.27
C ASN A 166 14.52 9.28 12.82
N VAL A 167 15.00 9.36 11.58
CA VAL A 167 16.02 8.47 11.05
C VAL A 167 17.34 8.71 11.79
N LYS A 168 17.94 7.63 12.32
CA LYS A 168 19.21 7.63 13.06
C LYS A 168 20.27 6.76 12.40
N SER A 169 19.87 5.85 11.54
CA SER A 169 20.74 4.99 10.75
C SER A 169 19.99 4.56 9.49
N VAL A 170 20.71 4.19 8.44
CA VAL A 170 20.12 3.71 7.18
C VAL A 170 20.70 2.34 6.83
N LEU A 171 19.84 1.41 6.49
CA LEU A 171 20.17 0.10 5.94
C LEU A 171 19.71 0.06 4.48
N ILE A 172 20.68 -0.09 3.58
CA ILE A 172 20.45 -0.29 2.14
C ILE A 172 20.68 -1.78 1.88
N ASN A 173 19.63 -2.50 1.49
CA ASN A 173 19.67 -3.92 1.20
C ASN A 173 19.25 -4.17 -0.25
N ILE A 174 20.20 -4.49 -1.09
CA ILE A 174 20.01 -4.67 -2.54
C ILE A 174 20.35 -6.09 -2.94
N PHE A 175 19.41 -6.73 -3.62
CA PHE A 175 19.67 -7.95 -4.35
C PHE A 175 19.67 -7.64 -5.85
N GLY A 176 20.87 -7.56 -6.43
CA GLY A 176 21.09 -7.21 -7.83
C GLY A 176 20.58 -8.29 -8.77
N GLY A 177 19.62 -7.91 -9.61
CA GLY A 177 19.15 -8.66 -10.75
C GLY A 177 19.14 -7.73 -11.96
N ILE A 178 17.99 -7.16 -12.27
CA ILE A 178 17.85 -6.05 -13.24
C ILE A 178 18.49 -4.78 -12.66
N THR A 179 18.32 -4.53 -11.35
CA THR A 179 19.06 -3.48 -10.63
C THR A 179 20.53 -3.89 -10.53
N ARG A 180 21.44 -3.01 -10.90
CA ARG A 180 22.88 -3.23 -10.82
C ARG A 180 23.45 -2.57 -9.58
N CYS A 181 24.26 -3.31 -8.81
CA CYS A 181 24.83 -2.82 -7.56
C CYS A 181 25.78 -1.65 -7.75
N ASP A 182 26.54 -1.61 -8.85
CA ASP A 182 27.43 -0.49 -9.21
C ASP A 182 26.66 0.82 -9.43
N LEU A 183 25.47 0.78 -10.04
CA LEU A 183 24.61 1.97 -10.18
C LEU A 183 24.02 2.43 -8.86
N VAL A 184 23.77 1.50 -7.93
CA VAL A 184 23.33 1.83 -6.58
C VAL A 184 24.44 2.55 -5.82
N ASP A 185 25.68 2.03 -5.91
CA ASP A 185 26.86 2.65 -5.30
C ASP A 185 27.10 4.07 -5.86
N GLU A 186 27.11 4.23 -7.20
CA GLU A 186 27.20 5.55 -7.83
C GLU A 186 26.16 6.54 -7.25
N GLY A 187 24.93 6.09 -7.06
CA GLY A 187 23.87 6.92 -6.49
C GLY A 187 24.10 7.29 -5.02
N ILE A 188 24.65 6.39 -4.23
CA ILE A 188 25.03 6.65 -2.84
C ILE A 188 26.19 7.67 -2.79
N ILE A 189 27.22 7.47 -3.58
CA ILE A 189 28.37 8.37 -3.69
C ILE A 189 27.90 9.78 -4.10
N GLU A 190 27.04 9.87 -5.12
CA GLU A 190 26.53 11.15 -5.61
C GLU A 190 25.71 11.87 -4.52
N ALA A 191 24.83 11.16 -3.84
CA ALA A 191 24.00 11.71 -2.78
C ALA A 191 24.80 12.22 -1.56
N THR A 192 25.92 11.57 -1.27
CA THR A 192 26.76 11.85 -0.09
C THR A 192 27.95 12.77 -0.39
N LYS A 193 28.27 13.01 -1.67
CA LYS A 193 29.42 13.79 -2.10
C LYS A 193 29.41 15.21 -1.56
N GLY A 194 30.43 15.53 -0.78
CA GLY A 194 30.60 16.86 -0.19
C GLY A 194 29.62 17.21 0.94
N LYS A 195 28.85 16.24 1.41
CA LYS A 195 27.97 16.34 2.57
C LYS A 195 28.59 15.63 3.76
N GLU A 196 28.38 16.15 4.97
CA GLU A 196 28.61 15.39 6.19
C GLU A 196 27.44 14.42 6.37
N LEU A 197 27.74 13.13 6.51
CA LEU A 197 26.71 12.11 6.72
C LEU A 197 25.99 12.35 8.05
N VAL A 198 24.68 12.56 7.95
CA VAL A 198 23.83 12.85 9.14
C VAL A 198 23.67 11.60 10.01
N TRP A 199 23.80 10.41 9.42
CA TRP A 199 23.64 9.11 10.07
C TRP A 199 24.54 8.05 9.42
N PRO A 200 24.88 6.96 10.14
CA PRO A 200 25.61 5.83 9.57
C PRO A 200 24.75 5.11 8.53
N ILE A 201 25.38 4.73 7.43
CA ILE A 201 24.78 3.92 6.36
C ILE A 201 25.44 2.53 6.40
N ILE A 202 24.61 1.49 6.43
CA ILE A 202 25.03 0.10 6.27
C ILE A 202 24.50 -0.37 4.94
N ILE A 203 25.38 -0.99 4.13
CA ILE A 203 25.07 -1.39 2.76
C ILE A 203 25.29 -2.90 2.63
N SER A 204 24.29 -3.59 2.12
CA SER A 204 24.34 -4.98 1.70
C SER A 204 24.05 -5.03 0.19
N LEU A 205 25.04 -5.38 -0.59
CA LEU A 205 24.93 -5.55 -2.05
C LEU A 205 25.25 -6.99 -2.43
N ASP A 206 24.33 -7.66 -3.08
CA ASP A 206 24.50 -9.01 -3.62
C ASP A 206 23.94 -9.09 -5.03
N GLY A 207 24.46 -10.00 -5.85
CA GLY A 207 24.01 -10.24 -7.22
C GLY A 207 24.78 -9.44 -8.28
N THR A 208 24.08 -8.89 -9.28
CA THR A 208 24.70 -8.27 -10.48
C THR A 208 25.61 -7.09 -10.12
N ASN A 209 26.89 -7.19 -10.47
CA ASN A 209 27.94 -6.18 -10.23
C ASN A 209 28.12 -5.84 -8.74
N SER A 210 27.94 -6.84 -7.86
CA SER A 210 28.08 -6.60 -6.41
C SER A 210 29.52 -6.31 -5.99
N LEU A 211 30.51 -6.89 -6.65
CA LEU A 211 31.93 -6.63 -6.36
C LEU A 211 32.31 -5.21 -6.74
N GLU A 212 31.89 -4.78 -7.93
CA GLU A 212 32.13 -3.43 -8.44
C GLU A 212 31.41 -2.36 -7.59
N GLY A 213 30.24 -2.70 -7.04
CA GLY A 213 29.50 -1.79 -6.17
C GLY A 213 30.01 -1.74 -4.72
N LEU A 214 30.99 -2.56 -4.32
CA LEU A 214 31.62 -2.56 -3.00
C LEU A 214 33.06 -1.99 -3.00
N GLU A 215 33.62 -1.67 -4.17
CA GLU A 215 34.92 -1.03 -4.34
C GLU A 215 34.86 0.49 -4.16
#